data_0735ffd7152dec074758d314a4efddfd
#
_entry.id   0735ffd7152dec074758d314a4efddfd
#
_cell.length_a   1.000
_cell.length_b   1.000
_cell.length_c   1.000
_cell.angle_alpha   90.00
_cell.angle_beta   90.00
_cell.angle_gamma   90.00
#
_symmetry.space_group_name_H-M   'P 1'
#
loop_
_entity.id
_entity.type
_entity.pdbx_description
1 polymer ?
#
loop_
_entity_poly.entity_id
_entity_poly.type
_entity_poly.pdbx_seq_one_letter_code
_entity_poly.pdbx_strand_id
1 'polypeptide(L)'
;GGGLGGSGTFTTGALSTNILSGGGWKYLYDTVTLTNNGAMVLNGATGIYAYNAGAKTINNTGTWDIQTDADTTYYLGTLTINNSGSLTKSAGTLVSILNGLNNSGTVSVTSGTLQLDTDGGTGSHTHSGAFNVGTGATLDFNSGTHTLDAASSLTGLGTTQFSGATMAVNTAAIPQLTITAGTAAINSA
;
A
#
# COMPACT_ATOMS: atom_id res chain seq x y z
N GLY A 1 -19.99 -6.98 6.99
CA GLY A 1 -19.07 -5.85 6.82
C GLY A 1 -19.81 -4.53 6.82
N GLY A 2 -19.10 -3.46 7.13
CA GLY A 2 -19.59 -2.09 7.01
C GLY A 2 -18.97 -1.40 5.82
N GLY A 3 -19.47 -0.22 5.44
CA GLY A 3 -18.91 0.50 4.31
C GLY A 3 -19.15 2.01 4.37
N LEU A 4 -18.33 2.72 3.61
CA LEU A 4 -18.45 4.15 3.31
C LEU A 4 -18.84 4.29 1.84
N GLY A 5 -19.78 5.18 1.53
CA GLY A 5 -20.24 5.39 0.16
C GLY A 5 -20.61 6.84 -0.13
N GLY A 6 -20.89 7.11 -1.41
CA GLY A 6 -21.22 8.44 -1.92
C GLY A 6 -20.03 9.12 -2.59
N SER A 7 -20.17 10.43 -2.87
CA SER A 7 -19.15 11.24 -3.55
C SER A 7 -18.39 12.18 -2.62
N GLY A 8 -18.54 11.99 -1.31
CA GLY A 8 -17.93 12.87 -0.28
C GLY A 8 -16.60 12.35 0.26
N THR A 9 -16.03 13.17 1.16
CA THR A 9 -14.84 12.80 1.92
C THR A 9 -15.20 12.50 3.37
N PHE A 10 -14.80 11.35 3.86
CA PHE A 10 -14.82 11.01 5.29
C PHE A 10 -13.41 11.24 5.85
N THR A 11 -13.30 12.13 6.83
CA THR A 11 -12.02 12.50 7.45
C THR A 11 -11.99 12.08 8.91
N THR A 12 -10.94 11.37 9.31
CA THR A 12 -10.71 11.03 10.73
C THR A 12 -9.88 12.13 11.40
N GLY A 13 -10.15 12.39 12.67
CA GLY A 13 -9.40 13.40 13.43
C GLY A 13 -7.96 12.96 13.73
N ALA A 14 -7.05 13.92 13.89
CA ALA A 14 -5.62 13.64 14.14
C ALA A 14 -5.35 12.86 15.45
N LEU A 15 -6.24 12.94 16.42
CA LEU A 15 -6.13 12.20 17.70
C LEU A 15 -7.04 10.95 17.74
N SER A 16 -7.69 10.60 16.62
CA SER A 16 -8.58 9.44 16.57
C SER A 16 -7.80 8.14 16.35
N THR A 17 -8.32 7.05 16.91
CA THR A 17 -7.93 5.68 16.56
C THR A 17 -9.12 5.00 15.90
N ASN A 18 -8.93 4.57 14.66
CA ASN A 18 -9.95 3.95 13.84
C ASN A 18 -9.58 2.48 13.62
N ILE A 19 -10.41 1.56 14.12
CA ILE A 19 -10.12 0.14 14.06
C ILE A 19 -11.03 -0.52 13.02
N LEU A 20 -10.42 -1.10 12.00
CA LEU A 20 -11.05 -1.88 10.96
C LEU A 20 -10.93 -3.38 11.31
N SER A 21 -11.89 -3.88 12.09
CA SER A 21 -11.87 -5.23 12.67
C SER A 21 -12.96 -6.14 12.12
N GLY A 22 -13.00 -7.38 12.61
CA GLY A 22 -14.03 -8.37 12.31
C GLY A 22 -13.81 -9.13 11.00
N GLY A 23 -14.72 -10.09 10.72
CA GLY A 23 -14.58 -11.04 9.62
C GLY A 23 -15.16 -10.59 8.27
N GLY A 24 -15.84 -9.44 8.21
CA GLY A 24 -16.43 -8.93 6.97
C GLY A 24 -15.58 -7.86 6.30
N TRP A 25 -15.68 -7.76 4.97
CA TRP A 25 -15.02 -6.71 4.19
C TRP A 25 -15.46 -5.30 4.64
N LYS A 26 -14.53 -4.35 4.59
CA LYS A 26 -14.75 -2.92 4.79
C LYS A 26 -14.89 -2.29 3.42
N TYR A 27 -16.13 -1.99 3.04
CA TYR A 27 -16.42 -1.54 1.68
C TYR A 27 -16.21 -0.03 1.51
N LEU A 28 -15.63 0.33 0.39
CA LEU A 28 -15.66 1.68 -0.16
C LEU A 28 -16.50 1.65 -1.45
N TYR A 29 -17.54 2.50 -1.50
CA TYR A 29 -18.48 2.57 -2.62
C TYR A 29 -18.33 3.89 -3.38
N ASP A 30 -18.77 3.89 -4.62
CA ASP A 30 -18.92 5.08 -5.49
C ASP A 30 -17.58 5.82 -5.69
N THR A 31 -17.51 7.09 -5.32
CA THR A 31 -16.30 7.93 -5.46
C THR A 31 -15.82 8.46 -4.10
N VAL A 32 -16.07 7.69 -3.04
CA VAL A 32 -15.72 8.11 -1.67
C VAL A 32 -14.21 8.31 -1.50
N THR A 33 -13.85 9.35 -0.75
CA THR A 33 -12.50 9.57 -0.25
C THR A 33 -12.47 9.34 1.26
N LEU A 34 -11.58 8.46 1.72
CA LEU A 34 -11.24 8.29 3.13
C LEU A 34 -9.93 9.02 3.42
N THR A 35 -9.95 10.03 4.30
CA THR A 35 -8.73 10.70 4.75
C THR A 35 -8.44 10.34 6.20
N ASN A 36 -7.34 9.64 6.42
CA ASN A 36 -6.86 9.28 7.76
C ASN A 36 -5.81 10.27 8.23
N ASN A 37 -6.17 11.12 9.19
CA ASN A 37 -5.24 12.05 9.86
C ASN A 37 -4.76 11.52 11.23
N GLY A 38 -5.41 10.48 11.76
CA GLY A 38 -5.08 9.87 13.06
C GLY A 38 -4.42 8.50 12.91
N ALA A 39 -4.77 7.58 13.79
CA ALA A 39 -4.38 6.19 13.69
C ALA A 39 -5.48 5.36 13.02
N MET A 40 -5.12 4.55 12.03
CA MET A 40 -5.96 3.52 11.42
C MET A 40 -5.32 2.17 11.63
N VAL A 41 -6.06 1.21 12.15
CA VAL A 41 -5.59 -0.16 12.41
C VAL A 41 -6.46 -1.14 11.64
N LEU A 42 -5.86 -1.92 10.76
CA LEU A 42 -6.52 -3.03 10.08
C LEU A 42 -6.11 -4.33 10.76
N ASN A 43 -7.00 -4.88 11.58
CA ASN A 43 -6.78 -6.14 12.31
C ASN A 43 -7.90 -7.16 12.12
N GLY A 44 -8.75 -6.95 11.13
CA GLY A 44 -9.81 -7.90 10.76
C GLY A 44 -9.29 -9.05 9.90
N ALA A 45 -10.06 -10.12 9.82
CA ALA A 45 -9.74 -11.27 8.97
C ALA A 45 -9.87 -10.96 7.46
N THR A 46 -10.57 -9.87 7.11
CA THR A 46 -10.70 -9.37 5.74
C THR A 46 -10.31 -7.89 5.71
N GLY A 47 -9.89 -7.43 4.55
CA GLY A 47 -9.36 -6.09 4.35
C GLY A 47 -10.37 -5.04 3.88
N ILE A 48 -9.91 -4.14 3.04
CA ILE A 48 -10.70 -3.06 2.44
C ILE A 48 -11.05 -3.47 1.00
N TYR A 49 -12.32 -3.28 0.64
CA TYR A 49 -12.83 -3.61 -0.69
C TYR A 49 -13.41 -2.36 -1.37
N ALA A 50 -12.71 -1.85 -2.35
CA ALA A 50 -13.23 -0.81 -3.24
C ALA A 50 -14.23 -1.43 -4.22
N TYR A 51 -15.52 -1.32 -3.89
CA TYR A 51 -16.61 -2.01 -4.59
C TYR A 51 -17.38 -1.03 -5.49
N ASN A 52 -17.92 -1.52 -6.60
CA ASN A 52 -18.64 -0.82 -7.67
C ASN A 52 -17.77 0.16 -8.50
N ALA A 53 -18.38 0.74 -9.54
CA ALA A 53 -17.72 1.71 -10.42
C ALA A 53 -17.36 3.01 -9.68
N GLY A 54 -16.40 3.76 -10.20
CA GLY A 54 -15.92 5.02 -9.65
C GLY A 54 -14.53 4.91 -9.03
N ALA A 55 -13.89 6.06 -8.84
CA ALA A 55 -12.56 6.15 -8.23
C ALA A 55 -12.68 6.31 -6.71
N LYS A 56 -12.13 5.38 -5.95
CA LYS A 56 -12.03 5.45 -4.48
C LYS A 56 -10.63 5.89 -4.11
N THR A 57 -10.54 6.72 -3.09
CA THR A 57 -9.26 7.23 -2.62
C THR A 57 -9.11 7.03 -1.12
N ILE A 58 -7.94 6.57 -0.69
CA ILE A 58 -7.52 6.59 0.71
C ILE A 58 -6.31 7.53 0.79
N ASN A 59 -6.44 8.61 1.57
CA ASN A 59 -5.32 9.49 1.89
C ASN A 59 -4.88 9.20 3.32
N ASN A 60 -3.68 8.67 3.49
CA ASN A 60 -3.08 8.44 4.81
C ASN A 60 -2.04 9.52 5.11
N THR A 61 -2.40 10.48 5.95
CA THR A 61 -1.50 11.51 6.47
C THR A 61 -1.05 11.23 7.90
N GLY A 62 -1.76 10.32 8.59
CA GLY A 62 -1.46 9.84 9.93
C GLY A 62 -0.71 8.51 9.92
N THR A 63 -1.15 7.56 10.74
CA THR A 63 -0.58 6.21 10.78
C THR A 63 -1.60 5.18 10.30
N TRP A 64 -1.16 4.23 9.53
CA TRP A 64 -1.95 3.06 9.15
C TRP A 64 -1.15 1.80 9.45
N ASP A 65 -1.70 0.96 10.33
CA ASP A 65 -1.09 -0.30 10.74
C ASP A 65 -1.91 -1.49 10.25
N ILE A 66 -1.31 -2.34 9.43
CA ILE A 66 -1.86 -3.60 8.95
C ILE A 66 -1.33 -4.72 9.84
N GLN A 67 -2.20 -5.22 10.73
CA GLN A 67 -1.88 -6.22 11.75
C GLN A 67 -2.33 -7.64 11.36
N THR A 68 -2.62 -7.86 10.10
CA THR A 68 -3.12 -9.15 9.57
C THR A 68 -2.56 -9.38 8.17
N ASP A 69 -2.92 -10.52 7.58
CA ASP A 69 -2.66 -10.81 6.16
C ASP A 69 -3.85 -10.38 5.26
N ALA A 70 -4.59 -9.36 5.68
CA ALA A 70 -5.74 -8.85 4.95
C ALA A 70 -5.31 -7.90 3.81
N ASP A 71 -6.04 -7.96 2.71
CA ASP A 71 -5.73 -7.23 1.49
C ASP A 71 -6.50 -5.91 1.38
N THR A 72 -6.01 -4.99 0.55
CA THR A 72 -6.88 -4.04 -0.12
C THR A 72 -7.17 -4.57 -1.52
N THR A 73 -8.43 -4.56 -1.94
CA THR A 73 -8.82 -5.05 -3.26
C THR A 73 -9.90 -4.15 -3.89
N TYR A 74 -10.17 -4.35 -5.16
CA TYR A 74 -11.18 -3.57 -5.87
C TYR A 74 -12.02 -4.47 -6.79
N TYR A 75 -13.21 -3.98 -7.15
CA TYR A 75 -14.09 -4.60 -8.13
C TYR A 75 -14.86 -3.49 -8.86
N LEU A 76 -14.60 -3.33 -10.13
CA LEU A 76 -15.03 -2.22 -10.98
C LEU A 76 -14.59 -0.84 -10.45
N GLY A 77 -14.00 0.00 -11.29
CA GLY A 77 -13.42 1.28 -10.90
C GLY A 77 -11.98 1.16 -10.41
N THR A 78 -11.50 2.14 -9.66
CA THR A 78 -10.10 2.21 -9.20
C THR A 78 -10.01 2.40 -7.69
N LEU A 79 -8.89 1.99 -7.11
CA LEU A 79 -8.50 2.32 -5.75
C LEU A 79 -7.13 3.01 -5.76
N THR A 80 -7.07 4.23 -5.29
CA THR A 80 -5.81 4.95 -5.10
C THR A 80 -5.54 5.14 -3.62
N ILE A 81 -4.35 4.77 -3.17
CA ILE A 81 -3.87 4.99 -1.81
C ILE A 81 -2.70 5.96 -1.87
N ASN A 82 -2.87 7.14 -1.27
CA ASN A 82 -1.82 8.14 -1.13
C ASN A 82 -1.32 8.12 0.31
N ASN A 83 -0.09 7.65 0.51
CA ASN A 83 0.55 7.64 1.82
C ASN A 83 1.56 8.77 1.91
N SER A 84 1.25 9.80 2.70
CA SER A 84 2.18 10.84 3.10
C SER A 84 2.56 10.78 4.59
N GLY A 85 1.90 9.90 5.34
CA GLY A 85 2.19 9.58 6.73
C GLY A 85 3.01 8.30 6.89
N SER A 86 2.63 7.46 7.83
CA SER A 86 3.26 6.16 8.07
C SER A 86 2.29 5.01 7.78
N LEU A 87 2.73 4.05 6.99
CA LEU A 87 2.04 2.79 6.73
C LEU A 87 2.95 1.65 7.19
N THR A 88 2.43 0.77 8.04
CA THR A 88 3.20 -0.37 8.55
C THR A 88 2.42 -1.67 8.34
N LYS A 89 3.08 -2.72 7.84
CA LYS A 89 2.62 -4.10 8.01
C LYS A 89 3.39 -4.66 9.19
N SER A 90 2.72 -4.73 10.35
CA SER A 90 3.36 -5.06 11.63
C SER A 90 3.14 -6.51 12.08
N ALA A 91 2.12 -7.18 11.55
CA ALA A 91 1.82 -8.56 11.91
C ALA A 91 1.25 -9.37 10.73
N GLY A 92 0.99 -10.66 10.96
CA GLY A 92 0.73 -11.62 9.90
C GLY A 92 2.03 -12.16 9.30
N THR A 93 2.01 -13.38 8.81
CA THR A 93 3.19 -14.06 8.25
C THR A 93 3.06 -14.36 6.77
N LEU A 94 1.90 -14.09 6.19
CA LEU A 94 1.60 -14.30 4.78
C LEU A 94 1.64 -12.98 4.00
N VAL A 95 1.05 -12.98 2.84
CA VAL A 95 0.97 -11.81 1.95
C VAL A 95 -0.22 -10.93 2.34
N SER A 96 0.00 -9.61 2.40
CA SER A 96 -1.04 -8.60 2.31
C SER A 96 -0.87 -7.86 0.99
N ILE A 97 -1.91 -7.85 0.16
CA ILE A 97 -1.91 -7.12 -1.12
C ILE A 97 -2.41 -5.70 -0.88
N LEU A 98 -1.64 -4.74 -1.31
CA LEU A 98 -2.00 -3.32 -1.28
C LEU A 98 -2.09 -2.78 -2.70
N ASN A 99 -3.34 -2.58 -3.17
CA ASN A 99 -3.59 -2.07 -4.52
C ASN A 99 -3.52 -0.55 -4.57
N GLY A 100 -2.84 -0.01 -5.56
CA GLY A 100 -2.92 1.40 -5.91
C GLY A 100 -2.12 2.37 -5.02
N LEU A 101 -0.99 1.95 -4.44
CA LEU A 101 -0.19 2.76 -3.52
C LEU A 101 0.72 3.78 -4.25
N ASN A 102 0.56 5.06 -3.91
CA ASN A 102 1.55 6.12 -4.07
C ASN A 102 2.14 6.45 -2.70
N ASN A 103 3.47 6.42 -2.56
CA ASN A 103 4.13 6.66 -1.27
C ASN A 103 5.06 7.88 -1.32
N SER A 104 4.71 8.92 -0.58
CA SER A 104 5.59 10.06 -0.29
C SER A 104 6.00 10.15 1.17
N GLY A 105 5.45 9.30 2.03
CA GLY A 105 5.75 9.16 3.44
C GLY A 105 6.67 7.96 3.74
N THR A 106 6.33 7.19 4.75
CA THR A 106 7.09 5.99 5.13
C THR A 106 6.23 4.74 5.03
N VAL A 107 6.77 3.70 4.42
CA VAL A 107 6.22 2.34 4.45
C VAL A 107 7.19 1.43 5.17
N SER A 108 6.72 0.71 6.18
CA SER A 108 7.51 -0.27 6.94
C SER A 108 6.91 -1.66 6.84
N VAL A 109 7.70 -2.65 6.50
CA VAL A 109 7.29 -4.06 6.49
C VAL A 109 8.10 -4.78 7.55
N THR A 110 7.48 -5.14 8.66
CA THR A 110 8.17 -5.78 9.79
C THR A 110 7.80 -7.24 9.97
N SER A 111 6.75 -7.70 9.24
CA SER A 111 6.30 -9.10 9.29
C SER A 111 5.65 -9.50 7.96
N GLY A 112 5.88 -10.73 7.52
CA GLY A 112 5.30 -11.30 6.31
C GLY A 112 5.69 -10.56 5.02
N THR A 113 4.79 -10.52 4.06
CA THR A 113 5.00 -9.85 2.78
C THR A 113 3.98 -8.74 2.58
N LEU A 114 4.43 -7.54 2.26
CA LEU A 114 3.59 -6.49 1.69
C LEU A 114 3.79 -6.49 0.18
N GLN A 115 2.76 -6.92 -0.54
CA GLN A 115 2.75 -6.96 -1.99
C GLN A 115 2.06 -5.70 -2.53
N LEU A 116 2.74 -4.98 -3.40
CA LEU A 116 2.22 -3.80 -4.06
C LEU A 116 1.73 -4.17 -5.45
N ASP A 117 0.42 -4.01 -5.62
CA ASP A 117 -0.26 -4.24 -6.89
C ASP A 117 -0.87 -2.95 -7.43
N THR A 118 -1.23 -2.97 -8.68
CA THR A 118 -1.94 -1.87 -9.33
C THR A 118 -3.33 -2.31 -9.75
N ASP A 119 -4.22 -1.35 -9.94
CA ASP A 119 -5.56 -1.60 -10.44
C ASP A 119 -5.51 -2.29 -11.81
N GLY A 120 -5.98 -3.54 -11.88
CA GLY A 120 -6.01 -4.33 -13.11
C GLY A 120 -4.64 -4.64 -13.73
N GLY A 121 -3.54 -4.50 -13.00
CA GLY A 121 -2.19 -4.78 -13.49
C GLY A 121 -1.59 -3.73 -14.44
N THR A 122 -2.26 -2.60 -14.67
CA THR A 122 -1.84 -1.59 -15.66
C THR A 122 -1.65 -0.18 -15.09
N GLY A 123 -1.96 0.03 -13.82
CA GLY A 123 -1.77 1.31 -13.13
C GLY A 123 -0.30 1.73 -13.04
N SER A 124 -0.07 3.03 -12.82
CA SER A 124 1.27 3.60 -12.60
C SER A 124 1.30 4.32 -11.26
N HIS A 125 2.28 3.99 -10.43
CA HIS A 125 2.43 4.52 -9.09
C HIS A 125 3.82 5.09 -8.87
N THR A 126 3.89 6.19 -8.14
CA THR A 126 5.15 6.90 -7.87
C THR A 126 5.46 6.89 -6.38
N HIS A 127 6.72 6.66 -6.08
CA HIS A 127 7.22 6.59 -4.72
C HIS A 127 8.42 7.54 -4.56
N SER A 128 8.21 8.59 -3.78
CA SER A 128 9.25 9.55 -3.36
C SER A 128 9.64 9.38 -1.90
N GLY A 129 8.88 8.57 -1.17
CA GLY A 129 9.06 8.32 0.26
C GLY A 129 9.99 7.16 0.59
N ALA A 130 10.07 6.85 1.86
CA ALA A 130 10.90 5.78 2.38
C ALA A 130 10.17 4.43 2.41
N PHE A 131 10.92 3.36 2.17
CA PHE A 131 10.55 1.98 2.45
C PHE A 131 11.58 1.37 3.40
N ASN A 132 11.12 0.74 4.47
CA ASN A 132 11.97 0.03 5.43
C ASN A 132 11.49 -1.41 5.56
N VAL A 133 12.34 -2.37 5.21
CA VAL A 133 11.99 -3.80 5.21
C VAL A 133 12.79 -4.50 6.29
N GLY A 134 12.09 -4.94 7.33
CA GLY A 134 12.69 -5.63 8.48
C GLY A 134 13.21 -7.02 8.13
N THR A 135 14.12 -7.53 8.93
CA THR A 135 14.68 -8.88 8.75
C THR A 135 13.57 -9.94 8.70
N GLY A 136 13.58 -10.76 7.66
CA GLY A 136 12.60 -11.84 7.45
C GLY A 136 11.28 -11.35 6.81
N ALA A 137 11.11 -10.05 6.61
CA ALA A 137 9.97 -9.50 5.89
C ALA A 137 10.30 -9.27 4.40
N THR A 138 9.27 -9.11 3.58
CA THR A 138 9.40 -8.85 2.15
C THR A 138 8.51 -7.69 1.71
N LEU A 139 9.06 -6.78 0.93
CA LEU A 139 8.33 -5.82 0.12
C LEU A 139 8.37 -6.30 -1.32
N ASP A 140 7.22 -6.56 -1.92
CA ASP A 140 7.11 -7.13 -3.26
C ASP A 140 6.36 -6.19 -4.21
N PHE A 141 7.00 -5.81 -5.32
CA PHE A 141 6.36 -5.08 -6.42
C PHE A 141 5.92 -6.11 -7.47
N ASN A 142 4.62 -6.41 -7.51
CA ASN A 142 4.11 -7.57 -8.25
C ASN A 142 3.44 -7.20 -9.58
N SER A 143 2.74 -6.08 -9.69
CA SER A 143 2.05 -5.76 -10.94
C SER A 143 2.07 -4.26 -11.28
N GLY A 144 1.88 -3.92 -12.58
CA GLY A 144 1.83 -2.57 -13.11
C GLY A 144 3.17 -1.86 -13.20
N THR A 145 3.14 -0.54 -13.20
CA THR A 145 4.34 0.29 -13.28
C THR A 145 4.59 1.01 -11.96
N HIS A 146 5.80 0.86 -11.42
CA HIS A 146 6.23 1.60 -10.23
C HIS A 146 7.49 2.41 -10.52
N THR A 147 7.47 3.66 -10.08
CA THR A 147 8.63 4.55 -10.14
C THR A 147 9.15 4.81 -8.73
N LEU A 148 10.35 4.35 -8.44
CA LEU A 148 11.12 4.78 -7.27
C LEU A 148 11.93 6.00 -7.73
N ASP A 149 11.50 7.20 -7.35
CA ASP A 149 12.18 8.41 -7.80
C ASP A 149 13.47 8.69 -6.99
N ALA A 150 14.21 9.72 -7.37
CA ALA A 150 15.51 10.00 -6.76
C ALA A 150 15.43 10.38 -5.26
N ALA A 151 14.26 10.79 -4.77
CA ALA A 151 14.04 11.11 -3.37
C ALA A 151 13.65 9.86 -2.55
N SER A 152 13.28 8.76 -3.20
CA SER A 152 12.91 7.53 -2.51
C SER A 152 14.12 6.87 -1.85
N SER A 153 13.87 6.15 -0.77
CA SER A 153 14.89 5.35 -0.10
C SER A 153 14.34 3.96 0.25
N LEU A 154 15.18 2.94 0.05
CA LEU A 154 14.89 1.58 0.49
C LEU A 154 15.98 1.19 1.49
N THR A 155 15.55 0.70 2.66
CA THR A 155 16.46 0.39 3.77
C THR A 155 16.00 -0.90 4.46
N GLY A 156 16.85 -1.42 5.35
CA GLY A 156 16.57 -2.59 6.17
C GLY A 156 17.28 -3.84 5.67
N LEU A 157 17.07 -4.95 6.39
CA LEU A 157 17.73 -6.24 6.15
C LEU A 157 16.77 -7.31 5.57
N GLY A 158 15.52 -6.93 5.31
CA GLY A 158 14.54 -7.77 4.64
C GLY A 158 14.70 -7.75 3.12
N THR A 159 13.86 -8.47 2.42
CA THR A 159 13.93 -8.60 0.97
C THR A 159 13.08 -7.54 0.27
N THR A 160 13.65 -6.86 -0.72
CA THR A 160 12.88 -6.13 -1.73
C THR A 160 12.80 -7.00 -2.97
N GLN A 161 11.60 -7.28 -3.46
CA GLN A 161 11.36 -8.19 -4.58
C GLN A 161 10.65 -7.48 -5.72
N PHE A 162 11.04 -7.78 -6.95
CA PHE A 162 10.29 -7.45 -8.16
C PHE A 162 9.82 -8.78 -8.77
N SER A 163 8.52 -9.05 -8.66
CA SER A 163 7.97 -10.35 -9.05
C SER A 163 7.09 -10.30 -10.30
N GLY A 164 6.79 -9.10 -10.82
CA GLY A 164 5.99 -8.95 -12.05
C GLY A 164 5.85 -7.50 -12.53
N ALA A 165 6.19 -6.52 -11.70
CA ALA A 165 6.06 -5.11 -12.03
C ALA A 165 7.07 -4.64 -13.09
N THR A 166 6.70 -3.54 -13.75
CA THR A 166 7.64 -2.71 -14.52
C THR A 166 8.18 -1.62 -13.60
N MET A 167 9.48 -1.62 -13.34
CA MET A 167 10.13 -0.72 -12.39
C MET A 167 10.97 0.33 -13.10
N ALA A 168 10.76 1.61 -12.78
CA ALA A 168 11.74 2.68 -13.01
C ALA A 168 12.44 3.00 -11.69
N VAL A 169 13.73 2.70 -11.60
CA VAL A 169 14.51 2.83 -10.36
C VAL A 169 15.49 3.98 -10.51
N ASN A 170 15.18 5.11 -9.87
CA ASN A 170 16.01 6.32 -9.88
C ASN A 170 16.70 6.57 -8.52
N THR A 171 16.46 5.67 -7.55
CA THR A 171 17.11 5.74 -6.21
C THR A 171 18.50 5.13 -6.22
N ALA A 172 19.36 5.56 -5.31
CA ALA A 172 20.78 5.21 -5.31
C ALA A 172 21.10 3.75 -4.92
N ALA A 173 20.25 3.10 -4.13
CA ALA A 173 20.47 1.72 -3.68
C ALA A 173 19.16 1.01 -3.32
N ILE A 174 19.11 -0.28 -3.58
CA ILE A 174 18.07 -1.20 -3.10
C ILE A 174 18.80 -2.36 -2.38
N PRO A 175 18.79 -2.37 -1.05
CA PRO A 175 19.35 -3.50 -0.30
C PRO A 175 18.56 -4.79 -0.55
N GLN A 176 19.23 -5.93 -0.57
CA GLN A 176 18.60 -7.26 -0.65
C GLN A 176 17.57 -7.38 -1.79
N LEU A 177 17.93 -6.91 -2.98
CA LEU A 177 17.06 -6.97 -4.17
C LEU A 177 17.00 -8.39 -4.74
N THR A 178 15.79 -8.87 -4.99
CA THR A 178 15.49 -10.10 -5.74
C THR A 178 14.59 -9.76 -6.92
N ILE A 179 14.92 -10.20 -8.12
CA ILE A 179 14.08 -10.05 -9.31
C ILE A 179 13.71 -11.45 -9.78
N THR A 180 12.43 -11.79 -9.71
CA THR A 180 11.92 -13.10 -10.15
C THR A 180 11.16 -13.01 -11.48
N ALA A 181 10.55 -11.87 -11.76
CA ALA A 181 9.89 -11.56 -13.02
C ALA A 181 9.72 -10.03 -13.17
N GLY A 182 9.10 -9.59 -14.28
CA GLY A 182 8.93 -8.17 -14.58
C GLY A 182 10.17 -7.56 -15.24
N THR A 183 10.25 -6.23 -15.23
CA THR A 183 11.35 -5.48 -15.83
C THR A 183 11.80 -4.35 -14.87
N ALA A 184 13.09 -4.04 -14.89
CA ALA A 184 13.59 -2.92 -14.10
C ALA A 184 14.56 -2.07 -14.95
N ALA A 185 14.25 -0.78 -15.11
CA ALA A 185 15.18 0.21 -15.63
C ALA A 185 15.83 0.93 -14.45
N ILE A 186 17.14 0.77 -14.32
CA ILE A 186 17.95 1.41 -13.26
C ILE A 186 18.57 2.68 -13.86
N ASN A 187 18.15 3.83 -13.37
CA ASN A 187 18.54 5.15 -13.90
C ASN A 187 19.30 5.98 -12.85
N SER A 188 19.75 5.35 -11.76
CA SER A 188 20.55 6.02 -10.74
C SER A 188 21.92 6.43 -11.32
N ALA A 189 22.27 7.69 -11.17
CA ALA A 189 23.58 8.22 -11.53
C ALA A 189 24.61 7.94 -10.44
#